data_6adf3dd159153f2a9a48199aa8cb3d9b
#
_entry.id   6adf3dd159153f2a9a48199aa8cb3d9b
#
_cell.length_a   1.000
_cell.length_b   1.000
_cell.length_c   1.000
_cell.angle_alpha   90.00
_cell.angle_beta   90.00
_cell.angle_gamma   90.00
#
_symmetry.space_group_name_H-M   'P 1'
#
loop_
_entity.id
_entity.type
_entity.pdbx_description
1 polymer ?
#
loop_
_entity_poly.entity_id
_entity_poly.type
_entity_poly.pdbx_seq_one_letter_code
_entity_poly.pdbx_strand_id
1 'polypeptide(L)'
;MSNEQLFGSGLYKDGRADHDGLKLVLHRYIIDAIEETGKNLLEGSRVSLAQFVTERVAEYVSRLHLAISRYEMERLAEEIVDELTGFGPLEVLLRDPAVPEILVNGPHRVFVEREGRLSQSDLRFIDDHHVERVMQRILAPLGRRLDESSPMVDARLPDGSRVNAIIPPIALDGPCLSIRKFR
;
A
#
# COMPACT_ATOMS: atom_id res chain seq x y z
N MET A 1 6.59 6.46 28.98
CA MET A 1 5.78 5.27 28.67
C MET A 1 6.32 4.74 27.35
N SER A 2 6.93 3.56 27.38
CA SER A 2 7.60 2.98 26.21
C SER A 2 6.58 2.64 25.13
N ASN A 3 6.95 2.84 23.87
CA ASN A 3 6.17 2.51 22.66
C ASN A 3 5.62 1.06 22.64
N GLU A 4 6.18 0.17 23.45
CA GLU A 4 5.79 -1.24 23.54
C GLU A 4 4.39 -1.47 24.15
N GLN A 5 3.89 -0.57 24.98
CA GLN A 5 2.56 -0.73 25.62
C GLN A 5 1.38 -0.28 24.74
N LEU A 6 1.64 0.51 23.70
CA LEU A 6 0.58 1.01 22.80
C LEU A 6 0.21 0.02 21.67
N PHE A 7 1.04 -1.00 21.43
CA PHE A 7 0.86 -1.91 20.28
C PHE A 7 0.40 -3.34 20.66
N GLY A 8 0.40 -3.69 21.95
CA GLY A 8 0.14 -5.07 22.40
C GLY A 8 -1.30 -5.56 22.22
N SER A 9 -2.30 -4.68 22.23
CA SER A 9 -3.71 -5.08 22.16
C SER A 9 -4.27 -5.25 20.74
N GLY A 10 -3.57 -4.76 19.72
CA GLY A 10 -3.98 -4.85 18.30
C GLY A 10 -3.36 -6.00 17.53
N LEU A 11 -2.37 -6.72 18.12
CA LEU A 11 -1.64 -7.77 17.42
C LEU A 11 -2.32 -9.15 17.49
N TYR A 12 -3.30 -9.31 18.36
CA TYR A 12 -4.04 -10.56 18.53
C TYR A 12 -5.54 -10.31 18.51
N LYS A 13 -6.24 -11.07 17.70
CA LYS A 13 -7.69 -11.16 17.66
C LYS A 13 -8.08 -12.61 17.93
N ASP A 14 -8.92 -12.83 18.97
CA ASP A 14 -9.37 -14.17 19.38
C ASP A 14 -8.21 -15.17 19.69
N GLY A 15 -7.11 -14.68 20.25
CA GLY A 15 -5.94 -15.51 20.58
C GLY A 15 -5.06 -15.91 19.41
N ARG A 16 -5.34 -15.40 18.21
CA ARG A 16 -4.51 -15.56 17.02
C ARG A 16 -3.92 -14.21 16.61
N ALA A 17 -2.74 -14.23 15.98
CA ALA A 17 -2.16 -13.02 15.41
C ALA A 17 -3.13 -12.39 14.42
N ASP A 18 -3.47 -11.12 14.62
CA ASP A 18 -4.26 -10.36 13.67
C ASP A 18 -3.36 -9.96 12.50
N HIS A 19 -3.55 -10.64 11.36
CA HIS A 19 -2.71 -10.45 10.18
C HIS A 19 -2.67 -8.98 9.73
N ASP A 20 -3.81 -8.32 9.66
CA ASP A 20 -3.90 -6.93 9.19
C ASP A 20 -3.28 -5.95 10.18
N GLY A 21 -3.54 -6.13 11.48
CA GLY A 21 -2.93 -5.34 12.55
C GLY A 21 -1.42 -5.52 12.60
N LEU A 22 -0.94 -6.75 12.49
CA LEU A 22 0.49 -7.06 12.46
C LEU A 22 1.17 -6.49 11.20
N LYS A 23 0.54 -6.60 10.04
CA LYS A 23 1.04 -6.02 8.79
C LYS A 23 1.20 -4.50 8.92
N LEU A 24 0.22 -3.81 9.49
CA LEU A 24 0.28 -2.36 9.69
C LEU A 24 1.46 -1.94 10.59
N VAL A 25 1.65 -2.66 11.69
CA VAL A 25 2.75 -2.39 12.64
C VAL A 25 4.10 -2.67 12.01
N LEU A 26 4.25 -3.81 11.34
CA LEU A 26 5.46 -4.19 10.62
C LEU A 26 5.80 -3.22 9.49
N HIS A 27 4.81 -2.78 8.73
CA HIS A 27 5.01 -1.80 7.65
C HIS A 27 5.62 -0.51 8.21
N ARG A 28 5.07 0.02 9.30
CA ARG A 28 5.61 1.22 9.95
C ARG A 28 7.03 1.00 10.48
N TYR A 29 7.26 -0.11 11.17
CA TYR A 29 8.58 -0.49 11.67
C TYR A 29 9.64 -0.57 10.55
N ILE A 30 9.25 -1.12 9.40
CA ILE A 30 10.14 -1.26 8.24
C ILE A 30 10.42 0.10 7.58
N ILE A 31 9.41 0.98 7.46
CA ILE A 31 9.62 2.34 6.96
C ILE A 31 10.63 3.08 7.84
N ASP A 32 10.44 3.07 9.17
CA ASP A 32 11.35 3.71 10.11
C ASP A 32 12.78 3.13 9.96
N ALA A 33 12.91 1.82 9.85
CA ALA A 33 14.20 1.16 9.66
C ALA A 33 14.87 1.51 8.31
N ILE A 34 14.10 1.70 7.24
CA ILE A 34 14.62 2.16 5.94
C ILE A 34 15.15 3.60 6.05
N GLU A 35 14.41 4.48 6.70
CA GLU A 35 14.82 5.87 6.93
C GLU A 35 16.11 5.94 7.76
N GLU A 36 16.22 5.15 8.83
CA GLU A 36 17.41 5.08 9.68
C GLU A 36 18.67 4.60 8.92
N THR A 37 18.54 3.72 7.95
CA THR A 37 19.70 3.25 7.18
C THR A 37 20.33 4.31 6.28
N GLY A 38 19.60 5.37 5.95
CA GLY A 38 20.00 6.39 4.97
C GLY A 38 20.26 5.83 3.56
N LYS A 39 19.96 4.54 3.33
CA LYS A 39 20.08 3.90 2.01
C LYS A 39 18.78 4.07 1.25
N ASN A 40 18.89 4.40 -0.02
CA ASN A 40 17.71 4.50 -0.90
C ASN A 40 17.24 3.10 -1.36
N LEU A 41 16.84 2.27 -0.40
CA LEU A 41 16.40 0.89 -0.64
C LEU A 41 15.14 0.81 -1.50
N LEU A 42 14.32 1.87 -1.48
CA LEU A 42 13.09 1.94 -2.29
C LEU A 42 13.37 2.21 -3.77
N GLU A 43 14.53 2.80 -4.10
CA GLU A 43 15.02 2.99 -5.49
C GLU A 43 15.94 1.85 -5.94
N GLY A 44 16.32 0.97 -5.03
CA GLY A 44 17.18 -0.19 -5.27
C GLY A 44 16.47 -1.36 -5.95
N SER A 45 17.14 -2.51 -6.02
CA SER A 45 16.52 -3.71 -6.56
C SER A 45 15.43 -4.26 -5.61
N ARG A 46 14.33 -4.79 -6.19
CA ARG A 46 13.29 -5.48 -5.41
C ARG A 46 13.88 -6.62 -4.54
N VAL A 47 14.91 -7.29 -5.02
CA VAL A 47 15.58 -8.39 -4.30
C VAL A 47 16.25 -7.86 -3.02
N SER A 48 16.97 -6.75 -3.10
CA SER A 48 17.63 -6.14 -1.94
C SER A 48 16.62 -5.65 -0.91
N LEU A 49 15.51 -5.07 -1.37
CA LEU A 49 14.43 -4.65 -0.49
C LEU A 49 13.74 -5.86 0.15
N ALA A 50 13.44 -6.91 -0.63
CA ALA A 50 12.80 -8.12 -0.10
C ALA A 50 13.66 -8.79 0.97
N GLN A 51 14.97 -8.88 0.77
CA GLN A 51 15.90 -9.41 1.77
C GLN A 51 15.85 -8.56 3.05
N PHE A 52 15.98 -7.24 2.94
CA PHE A 52 15.91 -6.33 4.07
C PHE A 52 14.60 -6.47 4.85
N VAL A 53 13.45 -6.48 4.14
CA VAL A 53 12.13 -6.62 4.76
C VAL A 53 12.01 -7.96 5.49
N THR A 54 12.43 -9.07 4.86
CA THR A 54 12.36 -10.41 5.48
C THR A 54 13.18 -10.47 6.76
N GLU A 55 14.40 -9.91 6.76
CA GLU A 55 15.26 -9.83 7.94
C GLU A 55 14.62 -9.03 9.08
N ARG A 56 14.01 -7.87 8.75
CA ARG A 56 13.33 -7.00 9.74
C ARG A 56 12.08 -7.65 10.31
N VAL A 57 11.28 -8.32 9.48
CA VAL A 57 10.10 -9.08 9.95
C VAL A 57 10.52 -10.18 10.92
N ALA A 58 11.53 -10.97 10.57
CA ALA A 58 12.02 -12.05 11.43
C ALA A 58 12.56 -11.50 12.76
N GLU A 59 13.30 -10.40 12.74
CA GLU A 59 13.81 -9.73 13.93
C GLU A 59 12.67 -9.23 14.83
N TYR A 60 11.67 -8.58 14.27
CA TYR A 60 10.53 -8.06 15.01
C TYR A 60 9.74 -9.19 15.69
N VAL A 61 9.43 -10.25 14.94
CA VAL A 61 8.72 -11.44 15.43
C VAL A 61 9.49 -12.12 16.56
N SER A 62 10.81 -12.29 16.39
CA SER A 62 11.68 -12.91 17.40
C SER A 62 11.76 -12.06 18.67
N ARG A 63 11.93 -10.75 18.53
CA ARG A 63 12.05 -9.82 19.67
C ARG A 63 10.79 -9.79 20.53
N LEU A 64 9.63 -9.85 19.93
CA LEU A 64 8.34 -9.83 20.63
C LEU A 64 7.78 -11.23 20.91
N HIS A 65 8.51 -12.30 20.58
CA HIS A 65 8.09 -13.70 20.78
C HIS A 65 6.69 -13.99 20.21
N LEU A 66 6.40 -13.44 19.03
CA LEU A 66 5.09 -13.60 18.39
C LEU A 66 4.93 -15.05 17.89
N ALA A 67 3.80 -15.66 18.22
CA ALA A 67 3.48 -17.02 17.79
C ALA A 67 2.87 -17.03 16.38
N ILE A 68 3.71 -16.77 15.37
CA ILE A 68 3.33 -16.87 13.95
C ILE A 68 4.21 -17.89 13.24
N SER A 69 3.65 -18.56 12.24
CA SER A 69 4.37 -19.55 11.46
C SER A 69 5.37 -18.89 10.50
N ARG A 70 6.36 -19.67 10.07
CA ARG A 70 7.31 -19.23 9.04
C ARG A 70 6.59 -18.81 7.75
N TYR A 71 5.57 -19.55 7.35
CA TYR A 71 4.75 -19.22 6.18
C TYR A 71 4.06 -17.86 6.31
N GLU A 72 3.50 -17.55 7.48
CA GLU A 72 2.88 -16.25 7.74
C GLU A 72 3.90 -15.11 7.74
N MET A 73 5.11 -15.32 8.28
CA MET A 73 6.19 -14.33 8.20
C MET A 73 6.60 -14.05 6.75
N GLU A 74 6.80 -15.08 5.95
CA GLU A 74 7.17 -14.96 4.54
C GLU A 74 6.08 -14.22 3.75
N ARG A 75 4.80 -14.54 4.00
CA ARG A 75 3.66 -13.87 3.38
C ARG A 75 3.55 -12.39 3.76
N LEU A 76 3.72 -12.06 5.04
CA LEU A 76 3.74 -10.68 5.52
C LEU A 76 4.87 -9.87 4.88
N ALA A 77 6.07 -10.45 4.82
CA ALA A 77 7.22 -9.81 4.19
C ALA A 77 6.96 -9.52 2.70
N GLU A 78 6.39 -10.48 1.95
CA GLU A 78 6.07 -10.31 0.54
C GLU A 78 5.01 -9.24 0.33
N GLU A 79 3.93 -9.24 1.10
CA GLU A 79 2.87 -8.22 1.04
C GLU A 79 3.43 -6.81 1.32
N ILE A 80 4.34 -6.67 2.29
CA ILE A 80 4.98 -5.38 2.60
C ILE A 80 5.89 -4.95 1.46
N VAL A 81 6.66 -5.85 0.87
CA VAL A 81 7.49 -5.55 -0.30
C VAL A 81 6.63 -5.07 -1.48
N ASP A 82 5.50 -5.72 -1.73
CA ASP A 82 4.56 -5.33 -2.77
C ASP A 82 4.00 -3.92 -2.52
N GLU A 83 3.63 -3.61 -1.28
CA GLU A 83 3.16 -2.27 -0.91
C GLU A 83 4.25 -1.20 -1.05
N LEU A 84 5.51 -1.54 -0.78
CA LEU A 84 6.63 -0.61 -0.87
C LEU A 84 7.12 -0.39 -2.31
N THR A 85 7.03 -1.39 -3.19
CA THR A 85 7.60 -1.36 -4.55
C THR A 85 6.59 -1.25 -5.66
N GLY A 86 5.37 -1.71 -5.46
CA GLY A 86 4.32 -1.79 -6.46
C GLY A 86 3.25 -0.72 -6.30
N PHE A 87 2.07 -1.07 -6.73
CA PHE A 87 0.88 -0.23 -6.62
C PHE A 87 0.08 -0.50 -5.33
N GLY A 88 0.76 -1.00 -4.29
CA GLY A 88 0.18 -1.26 -2.97
C GLY A 88 -1.02 -2.19 -3.05
N PRO A 89 -2.08 -1.88 -2.28
CA PRO A 89 -3.28 -2.72 -2.27
C PRO A 89 -3.98 -2.80 -3.62
N LEU A 90 -3.69 -1.91 -4.57
CA LEU A 90 -4.29 -1.95 -5.92
C LEU A 90 -3.71 -3.03 -6.83
N GLU A 91 -2.55 -3.60 -6.50
CA GLU A 91 -1.84 -4.58 -7.35
C GLU A 91 -2.76 -5.76 -7.73
N VAL A 92 -3.46 -6.31 -6.75
CA VAL A 92 -4.44 -7.40 -6.93
C VAL A 92 -5.57 -7.00 -7.88
N LEU A 93 -6.12 -5.79 -7.73
CA LEU A 93 -7.22 -5.30 -8.56
C LEU A 93 -6.77 -4.98 -9.98
N LEU A 94 -5.57 -4.43 -10.12
CA LEU A 94 -5.00 -4.11 -11.43
C LEU A 94 -4.77 -5.37 -12.27
N ARG A 95 -4.39 -6.48 -11.63
CA ARG A 95 -4.20 -7.77 -12.28
C ARG A 95 -5.49 -8.54 -12.55
N ASP A 96 -6.58 -8.25 -11.83
CA ASP A 96 -7.86 -8.94 -11.98
C ASP A 96 -8.61 -8.50 -13.24
N PRO A 97 -8.76 -9.36 -14.28
CA PRO A 97 -9.45 -8.98 -15.50
C PRO A 97 -10.96 -8.74 -15.30
N ALA A 98 -11.54 -9.24 -14.21
CA ALA A 98 -12.96 -9.05 -13.89
C ALA A 98 -13.25 -7.66 -13.28
N VAL A 99 -12.22 -6.87 -12.98
CA VAL A 99 -12.33 -5.51 -12.45
C VAL A 99 -12.00 -4.50 -13.54
N PRO A 100 -12.97 -3.92 -14.22
CA PRO A 100 -12.73 -2.89 -15.26
C PRO A 100 -12.46 -1.51 -14.69
N GLU A 101 -12.97 -1.19 -13.50
CA GLU A 101 -12.85 0.13 -12.89
C GLU A 101 -12.55 0.02 -11.39
N ILE A 102 -11.64 0.89 -10.94
CA ILE A 102 -11.20 1.02 -9.55
C ILE A 102 -11.35 2.48 -9.15
N LEU A 103 -11.98 2.73 -8.01
CA LEU A 103 -12.15 4.06 -7.43
C LEU A 103 -11.58 4.06 -6.01
N VAL A 104 -10.70 5.00 -5.71
CA VAL A 104 -10.15 5.23 -4.37
C VAL A 104 -10.61 6.60 -3.89
N ASN A 105 -11.29 6.64 -2.76
CA ASN A 105 -11.75 7.87 -2.10
C ASN A 105 -11.13 7.94 -0.70
N GLY A 106 -9.90 8.42 -0.62
CA GLY A 106 -9.11 8.35 0.59
C GLY A 106 -8.65 6.91 0.91
N PRO A 107 -7.95 6.71 2.03
CA PRO A 107 -7.23 5.46 2.31
C PRO A 107 -8.14 4.26 2.61
N HIS A 108 -9.37 4.49 3.08
CA HIS A 108 -10.23 3.42 3.60
C HIS A 108 -11.43 3.08 2.73
N ARG A 109 -11.58 3.76 1.60
CA ARG A 109 -12.71 3.58 0.68
C ARG A 109 -12.23 3.28 -0.74
N VAL A 110 -12.03 2.00 -1.00
CA VAL A 110 -11.67 1.47 -2.32
C VAL A 110 -12.90 0.77 -2.88
N PHE A 111 -13.37 1.23 -4.04
CA PHE A 111 -14.50 0.65 -4.75
C PHE A 111 -14.04 0.00 -6.05
N VAL A 112 -14.72 -1.05 -6.45
CA VAL A 112 -14.47 -1.77 -7.70
C VAL A 112 -15.78 -1.94 -8.47
N GLU A 113 -15.71 -1.82 -9.77
CA GLU A 113 -16.79 -2.26 -10.63
C GLU A 113 -16.58 -3.74 -11.00
N ARG A 114 -17.63 -4.54 -10.85
CA ARG A 114 -17.71 -5.91 -11.37
C ARG A 114 -19.08 -6.12 -11.99
N GLU A 115 -19.14 -6.62 -13.21
CA GLU A 115 -20.39 -6.90 -13.93
C GLU A 115 -21.37 -5.71 -13.96
N GLY A 116 -20.85 -4.50 -14.13
CA GLY A 116 -21.64 -3.27 -14.17
C GLY A 116 -22.14 -2.77 -12.80
N ARG A 117 -21.67 -3.37 -11.72
CA ARG A 117 -22.04 -2.97 -10.34
C ARG A 117 -20.84 -2.49 -9.57
N LEU A 118 -20.98 -1.33 -8.93
CA LEU A 118 -19.98 -0.77 -8.04
C LEU A 118 -20.17 -1.34 -6.63
N SER A 119 -19.10 -1.86 -6.03
CA SER A 119 -19.06 -2.36 -4.66
C SER A 119 -17.81 -1.92 -3.94
N GLN A 120 -17.91 -1.76 -2.63
CA GLN A 120 -16.73 -1.46 -1.82
C GLN A 120 -15.90 -2.75 -1.62
N SER A 121 -14.60 -2.61 -1.83
CA SER A 121 -13.60 -3.65 -1.57
C SER A 121 -13.15 -3.62 -0.10
N ASP A 122 -12.66 -4.75 0.41
CA ASP A 122 -12.01 -4.84 1.73
C ASP A 122 -10.58 -4.27 1.74
N LEU A 123 -10.05 -3.89 0.57
CA LEU A 123 -8.72 -3.31 0.45
C LEU A 123 -8.64 -1.92 1.07
N ARG A 124 -7.51 -1.64 1.70
CA ARG A 124 -7.25 -0.36 2.37
C ARG A 124 -5.81 0.08 2.16
N PHE A 125 -5.63 1.39 2.11
CA PHE A 125 -4.33 2.02 2.28
C PHE A 125 -4.10 2.34 3.75
N ILE A 126 -2.87 2.63 4.11
CA ILE A 126 -2.50 2.97 5.49
C ILE A 126 -3.01 4.36 5.85
N ASP A 127 -2.72 5.34 4.98
CA ASP A 127 -3.05 6.75 5.15
C ASP A 127 -3.11 7.46 3.78
N ASP A 128 -3.40 8.75 3.78
CA ASP A 128 -3.45 9.59 2.58
C ASP A 128 -2.10 9.61 1.84
N HIS A 129 -0.99 9.68 2.55
CA HIS A 129 0.35 9.67 1.95
C HIS A 129 0.65 8.36 1.22
N HIS A 130 0.14 7.23 1.73
CA HIS A 130 0.27 5.96 1.03
C HIS A 130 -0.50 5.98 -0.30
N VAL A 131 -1.72 6.54 -0.32
CA VAL A 131 -2.50 6.72 -1.56
C VAL A 131 -1.73 7.61 -2.54
N GLU A 132 -1.22 8.75 -2.09
CA GLU A 132 -0.46 9.70 -2.92
C GLU A 132 0.80 9.07 -3.51
N ARG A 133 1.56 8.30 -2.72
CA ARG A 133 2.75 7.56 -3.22
C ARG A 133 2.39 6.58 -4.33
N VAL A 134 1.29 5.85 -4.18
CA VAL A 134 0.81 4.93 -5.21
C VAL A 134 0.38 5.69 -6.46
N MET A 135 -0.34 6.81 -6.31
CA MET A 135 -0.70 7.70 -7.44
C MET A 135 0.54 8.18 -8.19
N GLN A 136 1.55 8.66 -7.47
CA GLN A 136 2.81 9.13 -8.07
C GLN A 136 3.51 8.02 -8.85
N ARG A 137 3.53 6.78 -8.33
CA ARG A 137 4.10 5.62 -9.05
C ARG A 137 3.34 5.29 -10.32
N ILE A 138 2.00 5.34 -10.29
CA ILE A 138 1.17 5.10 -11.48
C ILE A 138 1.45 6.16 -12.54
N LEU A 139 1.64 7.41 -12.13
CA LEU A 139 1.84 8.55 -13.03
C LEU A 139 3.30 8.76 -13.46
N ALA A 140 4.27 8.21 -12.74
CA ALA A 140 5.69 8.39 -13.00
C ALA A 140 6.12 8.03 -14.45
N PRO A 141 5.65 6.91 -15.06
CA PRO A 141 6.00 6.57 -16.45
C PRO A 141 5.52 7.59 -17.47
N LEU A 142 4.54 8.44 -17.09
CA LEU A 142 3.96 9.45 -17.96
C LEU A 142 4.68 10.80 -17.86
N GLY A 143 5.66 10.94 -16.97
CA GLY A 143 6.31 12.21 -16.66
C GLY A 143 5.35 13.28 -16.13
N ARG A 144 4.19 12.87 -15.59
CA ARG A 144 3.20 13.78 -15.01
C ARG A 144 3.50 14.04 -13.55
N ARG A 145 3.39 15.30 -13.15
CA ARG A 145 3.53 15.72 -11.75
C ARG A 145 2.15 15.79 -11.09
N LEU A 146 2.09 15.31 -9.86
CA LEU A 146 0.93 15.43 -8.98
C LEU A 146 1.45 15.99 -7.66
N ASP A 147 1.23 17.28 -7.43
CA ASP A 147 1.65 18.02 -6.25
C ASP A 147 0.68 19.17 -5.96
N GLU A 148 0.90 19.94 -4.89
CA GLU A 148 0.02 21.05 -4.52
C GLU A 148 -0.12 22.11 -5.63
N SER A 149 0.90 22.25 -6.50
CA SER A 149 0.85 23.17 -7.64
C SER A 149 0.10 22.60 -8.84
N SER A 150 0.03 21.28 -8.94
CA SER A 150 -0.69 20.52 -9.96
C SER A 150 -1.46 19.39 -9.31
N PRO A 151 -2.55 19.71 -8.56
CA PRO A 151 -3.23 18.75 -7.69
C PRO A 151 -4.19 17.81 -8.43
N MET A 152 -4.27 17.88 -9.74
CA MET A 152 -5.11 17.03 -10.57
C MET A 152 -4.37 16.59 -11.84
N VAL A 153 -4.48 15.31 -12.16
CA VAL A 153 -3.96 14.72 -13.40
C VAL A 153 -5.03 13.81 -14.01
N ASP A 154 -5.32 14.04 -15.31
CA ASP A 154 -6.04 13.09 -16.16
C ASP A 154 -5.07 12.59 -17.23
N ALA A 155 -4.88 11.28 -17.31
CA ALA A 155 -3.87 10.68 -18.16
C ALA A 155 -4.30 9.32 -18.70
N ARG A 156 -3.59 8.88 -19.75
CA ARG A 156 -3.70 7.52 -20.29
C ARG A 156 -2.40 6.79 -20.06
N LEU A 157 -2.49 5.61 -19.45
CA LEU A 157 -1.35 4.73 -19.23
C LEU A 157 -0.89 4.06 -20.53
N PRO A 158 0.33 3.51 -20.57
CA PRO A 158 0.85 2.81 -21.76
C PRO A 158 0.00 1.62 -22.22
N ASP A 159 -0.71 0.96 -21.32
CA ASP A 159 -1.66 -0.12 -21.60
C ASP A 159 -3.02 0.37 -22.13
N GLY A 160 -3.20 1.68 -22.28
CA GLY A 160 -4.44 2.32 -22.73
C GLY A 160 -5.44 2.65 -21.64
N SER A 161 -5.20 2.22 -20.39
CA SER A 161 -6.05 2.54 -19.25
C SER A 161 -6.07 4.05 -18.98
N ARG A 162 -7.22 4.57 -18.54
CA ARG A 162 -7.37 5.97 -18.14
C ARG A 162 -7.24 6.10 -16.63
N VAL A 163 -6.48 7.10 -16.21
CA VAL A 163 -6.27 7.42 -14.80
C VAL A 163 -6.62 8.87 -14.55
N ASN A 164 -7.44 9.11 -13.54
CA ASN A 164 -7.68 10.44 -12.98
C ASN A 164 -7.25 10.43 -11.52
N ALA A 165 -6.37 11.34 -11.14
CA ALA A 165 -5.84 11.48 -9.79
C ALA A 165 -6.03 12.91 -9.31
N ILE A 166 -6.56 13.07 -8.09
CA ILE A 166 -6.81 14.37 -7.46
C ILE A 166 -6.34 14.30 -6.01
N ILE A 167 -5.58 15.31 -5.60
CA ILE A 167 -5.10 15.43 -4.21
C ILE A 167 -5.57 16.75 -3.58
N PRO A 168 -5.47 16.89 -2.25
CA PRO A 168 -5.67 18.20 -1.62
C PRO A 168 -4.76 19.29 -2.25
N PRO A 169 -5.22 20.56 -2.32
CA PRO A 169 -6.42 21.12 -1.69
C PRO A 169 -7.72 20.96 -2.49
N ILE A 170 -7.68 20.44 -3.71
CA ILE A 170 -8.90 20.27 -4.53
C ILE A 170 -9.77 19.13 -4.00
N ALA A 171 -9.15 18.00 -3.65
CA ALA A 171 -9.83 16.88 -3.03
C ALA A 171 -10.01 17.15 -1.51
N LEU A 172 -11.21 17.58 -1.12
CA LEU A 172 -11.48 18.02 0.26
C LEU A 172 -11.44 16.90 1.29
N ASP A 173 -11.79 15.68 0.90
CA ASP A 173 -11.89 14.50 1.78
C ASP A 173 -10.69 13.55 1.66
N GLY A 174 -9.55 14.05 1.17
CA GLY A 174 -8.35 13.27 0.92
C GLY A 174 -8.14 12.91 -0.55
N PRO A 175 -7.04 12.21 -0.88
CA PRO A 175 -6.69 11.88 -2.26
C PRO A 175 -7.71 10.95 -2.91
N CYS A 176 -8.06 11.25 -4.16
CA CYS A 176 -9.00 10.47 -4.98
C CYS A 176 -8.31 9.96 -6.25
N LEU A 177 -8.50 8.67 -6.54
CA LEU A 177 -7.95 8.02 -7.73
C LEU A 177 -9.04 7.24 -8.44
N SER A 178 -9.14 7.42 -9.75
CA SER A 178 -9.97 6.60 -10.63
C SER A 178 -9.11 5.95 -11.68
N ILE A 179 -9.24 4.64 -11.86
CA ILE A 179 -8.56 3.87 -12.91
C ILE A 179 -9.61 3.11 -13.68
N ARG A 180 -9.74 3.43 -14.98
CA ARG A 180 -10.58 2.68 -15.91
C ARG A 180 -9.69 1.89 -16.85
N LYS A 181 -9.69 0.57 -16.67
CA LYS A 181 -8.82 -0.32 -17.46
C LYS A 181 -9.26 -0.36 -18.93
N PHE A 182 -8.26 -0.41 -19.80
CA PHE A 182 -8.50 -0.67 -21.23
C PHE A 182 -8.85 -2.15 -21.40
N ARG A 183 -9.94 -2.43 -22.10
CA ARG A 183 -10.40 -3.78 -22.49
C ARG A 183 -10.07 -4.04 -23.93
#